data_e7ae23dbcaa09348fd11911d7ffca8e0
#
_entry.id   e7ae23dbcaa09348fd11911d7ffca8e0
#
_cell.length_a   1.000
_cell.length_b   1.000
_cell.length_c   1.000
_cell.angle_alpha   90.00
_cell.angle_beta   90.00
_cell.angle_gamma   90.00
#
_symmetry.space_group_name_H-M   'P 1'
#
loop_
_entity.id
_entity.type
_entity.pdbx_description
1 polymer ?
#
loop_
_entity_poly.entity_id
_entity_poly.type
_entity_poly.pdbx_seq_one_letter_code
_entity_poly.pdbx_strand_id
1 'polypeptide(L)'
;MLGWFAYLWFTPIPAPYQYQLISEGDSKKFPQMDLDAWPDLKLSQYKVQAEGIDKPIAELIVAQQGDGPRVLTYWKNSTNEILYNLDRKPSELSALAAVIGKHAPKDALILSWWDTSRQIKLLTGHDTLFTSHLNEPLMVPVAWPKYHN
;
A
#
# COMPACT_ATOMS: atom_id res chain seq x y z
N MET A 1 -24.85 -4.95 31.80
CA MET A 1 -24.30 -5.58 30.58
C MET A 1 -24.23 -4.62 29.38
N LEU A 2 -25.24 -3.86 29.08
CA LEU A 2 -25.23 -2.90 27.93
C LEU A 2 -24.09 -1.86 28.01
N GLY A 3 -23.76 -1.36 29.19
CA GLY A 3 -22.68 -0.39 29.38
C GLY A 3 -21.28 -0.94 29.04
N TRP A 4 -21.04 -2.23 29.25
CA TRP A 4 -19.78 -2.89 28.89
C TRP A 4 -19.61 -3.02 27.37
N PHE A 5 -20.68 -3.36 26.66
CA PHE A 5 -20.67 -3.39 25.19
C PHE A 5 -20.48 -2.00 24.57
N ALA A 6 -21.15 -0.99 25.14
CA ALA A 6 -20.96 0.39 24.69
C ALA A 6 -19.52 0.86 24.93
N TYR A 7 -18.93 0.54 26.09
CA TYR A 7 -17.53 0.85 26.38
C TYR A 7 -16.59 0.20 25.38
N LEU A 8 -16.74 -1.10 25.08
CA LEU A 8 -15.92 -1.82 24.11
C LEU A 8 -16.11 -1.27 22.68
N TRP A 9 -17.33 -0.81 22.35
CA TRP A 9 -17.63 -0.24 21.04
C TRP A 9 -16.99 1.14 20.82
N PHE A 10 -16.91 1.96 21.88
CA PHE A 10 -16.37 3.31 21.83
C PHE A 10 -14.88 3.39 22.19
N THR A 11 -14.29 2.33 22.73
CA THR A 11 -12.86 2.29 23.04
C THR A 11 -12.14 1.64 21.86
N PRO A 12 -11.42 2.41 21.02
CA PRO A 12 -10.66 1.81 19.92
C PRO A 12 -9.60 0.88 20.50
N ILE A 13 -9.67 -0.38 20.13
CA ILE A 13 -8.61 -1.35 20.45
C ILE A 13 -7.37 -0.88 19.69
N PRO A 14 -6.26 -0.56 20.36
CA PRO A 14 -5.04 -0.19 19.66
C PRO A 14 -4.62 -1.33 18.71
N ALA A 15 -4.20 -0.97 17.51
CA ALA A 15 -3.69 -1.98 16.58
C ALA A 15 -2.49 -2.69 17.20
N PRO A 16 -2.36 -4.01 17.04
CA PRO A 16 -1.27 -4.80 17.64
C PRO A 16 0.10 -4.51 16.98
N TYR A 17 0.14 -3.57 16.04
CA TYR A 17 1.36 -3.18 15.32
C TYR A 17 1.37 -1.68 15.06
N GLN A 18 2.59 -1.16 14.90
CA GLN A 18 2.85 0.25 14.63
C GLN A 18 3.67 0.39 13.34
N TYR A 19 3.45 1.49 12.65
CA TYR A 19 4.23 1.87 11.47
C TYR A 19 5.27 2.90 11.86
N GLN A 20 6.52 2.59 11.57
CA GLN A 20 7.63 3.50 11.77
C GLN A 20 8.13 3.97 10.41
N LEU A 21 8.04 5.27 10.14
CA LEU A 21 8.62 5.88 8.95
C LEU A 21 10.14 5.76 8.99
N ILE A 22 10.74 5.20 7.94
CA ILE A 22 12.19 5.04 7.81
C ILE A 22 12.74 6.12 6.88
N SER A 23 12.09 6.28 5.74
CA SER A 23 12.57 7.12 4.65
C SER A 23 11.41 7.65 3.83
N GLU A 24 11.55 8.87 3.35
CA GLU A 24 10.60 9.51 2.47
C GLU A 24 11.36 10.28 1.38
N GLY A 25 10.81 10.35 0.18
CA GLY A 25 11.40 11.05 -0.96
C GLY A 25 10.70 10.79 -2.28
N ASP A 26 11.32 11.23 -3.35
CA ASP A 26 10.90 10.99 -4.72
C ASP A 26 11.29 9.58 -5.21
N SER A 27 10.90 9.24 -6.44
CA SER A 27 11.21 7.94 -7.06
C SER A 27 12.71 7.67 -7.15
N LYS A 28 13.54 8.69 -7.33
CA LYS A 28 15.01 8.55 -7.44
C LYS A 28 15.67 8.05 -6.15
N LYS A 29 15.05 8.34 -5.00
CA LYS A 29 15.53 7.85 -3.70
C LYS A 29 15.27 6.36 -3.50
N PHE A 30 14.40 5.78 -4.31
CA PHE A 30 13.97 4.39 -4.23
C PHE A 30 14.19 3.64 -5.55
N PRO A 31 15.46 3.53 -6.02
CA PRO A 31 15.77 2.95 -7.33
C PRO A 31 15.29 1.48 -7.46
N GLN A 32 15.16 0.78 -6.33
CA GLN A 32 14.63 -0.59 -6.30
C GLN A 32 13.16 -0.70 -6.73
N MET A 33 12.43 0.42 -6.78
CA MET A 33 11.02 0.45 -7.18
C MET A 33 10.83 0.59 -8.69
N ASP A 34 11.88 0.99 -9.43
CA ASP A 34 11.84 1.20 -10.88
C ASP A 34 10.70 2.14 -11.32
N LEU A 35 10.53 3.24 -10.58
CA LEU A 35 9.47 4.23 -10.79
C LEU A 35 10.00 5.57 -11.32
N ASP A 36 11.16 5.57 -11.99
CA ASP A 36 11.79 6.79 -12.51
C ASP A 36 10.96 7.51 -13.57
N ALA A 37 10.08 6.78 -14.26
CA ALA A 37 9.12 7.35 -15.21
C ALA A 37 8.01 8.20 -14.56
N TRP A 38 7.89 8.14 -13.23
CA TRP A 38 6.89 8.87 -12.43
C TRP A 38 7.58 9.76 -11.39
N PRO A 39 8.23 10.86 -11.80
CA PRO A 39 9.02 11.71 -10.89
C PRO A 39 8.18 12.46 -9.85
N ASP A 40 6.88 12.63 -10.12
CA ASP A 40 5.95 13.35 -9.23
C ASP A 40 5.42 12.47 -8.07
N LEU A 41 5.82 11.19 -8.03
CA LEU A 41 5.45 10.31 -6.94
C LEU A 41 6.28 10.59 -5.70
N LYS A 42 5.59 10.76 -4.59
CA LYS A 42 6.16 10.76 -3.25
C LYS A 42 6.11 9.34 -2.69
N LEU A 43 7.26 8.80 -2.34
CA LEU A 43 7.41 7.46 -1.77
C LEU A 43 7.75 7.56 -0.30
N SER A 44 7.11 6.74 0.52
CA SER A 44 7.35 6.65 1.95
C SER A 44 7.55 5.18 2.34
N GLN A 45 8.71 4.89 2.94
CA GLN A 45 9.06 3.54 3.42
C GLN A 45 8.81 3.43 4.91
N TYR A 46 8.15 2.37 5.30
CA TYR A 46 7.82 2.08 6.69
C TYR A 46 8.29 0.69 7.10
N LYS A 47 8.63 0.56 8.38
CA LYS A 47 8.72 -0.72 9.09
C LYS A 47 7.45 -0.95 9.87
N VAL A 48 6.99 -2.19 9.88
CA VAL A 48 5.88 -2.63 10.74
C VAL A 48 6.48 -3.31 11.95
N GLN A 49 6.21 -2.74 13.12
CA GLN A 49 6.65 -3.25 14.41
C GLN A 49 5.45 -3.80 15.17
N ALA A 50 5.53 -5.01 15.68
CA ALA A 50 4.53 -5.58 16.56
C ALA A 50 4.95 -5.49 18.02
N GLU A 51 3.98 -5.34 18.91
CA GLU A 51 4.24 -5.34 20.35
C GLU A 51 4.83 -6.68 20.80
N GLY A 52 5.90 -6.63 21.61
CA GLY A 52 6.58 -7.82 22.11
C GLY A 52 7.51 -8.52 21.12
N ILE A 53 7.73 -7.96 19.94
CA ILE A 53 8.64 -8.49 18.91
C ILE A 53 9.74 -7.45 18.62
N ASP A 54 10.99 -7.81 18.91
CA ASP A 54 12.12 -6.88 18.76
C ASP A 54 12.44 -6.55 17.29
N LYS A 55 12.10 -7.45 16.37
CA LYS A 55 12.40 -7.28 14.94
C LYS A 55 11.17 -6.80 14.18
N PRO A 56 11.32 -5.93 13.19
CA PRO A 56 10.22 -5.59 12.30
C PRO A 56 9.65 -6.83 11.63
N ILE A 57 8.32 -6.92 11.58
CA ILE A 57 7.61 -8.05 10.96
C ILE A 57 7.45 -7.88 9.45
N ALA A 58 7.49 -6.64 8.97
CA ALA A 58 7.44 -6.33 7.55
C ALA A 58 8.05 -4.96 7.25
N GLU A 59 8.39 -4.78 5.98
CA GLU A 59 8.71 -3.48 5.37
C GLU A 59 7.72 -3.20 4.25
N LEU A 60 7.33 -1.95 4.10
CA LEU A 60 6.41 -1.55 3.04
C LEU A 60 6.78 -0.19 2.46
N ILE A 61 6.41 0.03 1.20
CA ILE A 61 6.55 1.31 0.53
C ILE A 61 5.18 1.71 0.01
N VAL A 62 4.84 2.95 0.30
CA VAL A 62 3.60 3.61 -0.11
C VAL A 62 3.95 4.71 -1.08
N ALA A 63 3.20 4.80 -2.17
CA ALA A 63 3.31 5.89 -3.14
C ALA A 63 2.09 6.79 -3.07
N GLN A 64 2.30 8.09 -3.28
CA GLN A 64 1.28 9.11 -3.33
C GLN A 64 1.60 10.09 -4.45
N GLN A 65 0.60 10.50 -5.21
CA GLN A 65 0.72 11.55 -6.22
C GLN A 65 -0.04 12.79 -5.75
N GLY A 66 0.67 13.88 -5.54
CA GLY A 66 0.09 15.12 -4.99
C GLY A 66 -0.66 14.87 -3.68
N ASP A 67 -1.89 15.38 -3.59
CA ASP A 67 -2.78 15.18 -2.44
C ASP A 67 -3.71 13.96 -2.62
N GLY A 68 -3.41 13.09 -3.59
CA GLY A 68 -4.18 11.89 -3.85
C GLY A 68 -4.06 10.83 -2.75
N PRO A 69 -4.76 9.71 -2.90
CA PRO A 69 -4.71 8.62 -1.94
C PRO A 69 -3.31 7.98 -1.88
N ARG A 70 -2.94 7.54 -0.70
CA ARG A 70 -1.75 6.73 -0.50
C ARG A 70 -2.02 5.30 -0.96
N VAL A 71 -1.13 4.76 -1.78
CA VAL A 71 -1.26 3.43 -2.37
C VAL A 71 -0.07 2.57 -1.96
N LEU A 72 -0.34 1.40 -1.40
CA LEU A 72 0.69 0.41 -1.11
C LEU A 72 1.26 -0.13 -2.43
N THR A 73 2.55 0.10 -2.67
CA THR A 73 3.24 -0.32 -3.90
C THR A 73 4.19 -1.48 -3.69
N TYR A 74 4.65 -1.67 -2.46
CA TYR A 74 5.56 -2.75 -2.13
C TYR A 74 5.34 -3.23 -0.70
N TRP A 75 5.41 -4.54 -0.50
CA TRP A 75 5.35 -5.19 0.80
C TRP A 75 6.35 -6.34 0.84
N LYS A 76 7.15 -6.39 1.90
CA LYS A 76 8.08 -7.48 2.15
C LYS A 76 7.94 -7.96 3.59
N ASN A 77 7.58 -9.22 3.77
CA ASN A 77 7.56 -9.85 5.08
C ASN A 77 8.99 -10.13 5.57
N SER A 78 9.23 -9.96 6.85
CA SER A 78 10.48 -10.34 7.50
C SER A 78 10.51 -11.83 7.87
N THR A 79 9.39 -12.52 7.77
CA THR A 79 9.25 -13.95 8.04
C THR A 79 9.38 -14.75 6.74
N ASN A 80 10.08 -15.91 6.81
CA ASN A 80 10.28 -16.80 5.66
C ASN A 80 9.02 -17.64 5.31
N GLU A 81 7.85 -17.25 5.73
CA GLU A 81 6.63 -18.00 5.42
C GLU A 81 6.22 -17.77 3.97
N ILE A 82 6.37 -18.82 3.18
CA ILE A 82 6.12 -18.85 1.72
C ILE A 82 4.68 -18.45 1.34
N LEU A 83 3.71 -18.64 2.22
CA LEU A 83 2.29 -18.33 1.97
C LEU A 83 1.96 -16.83 1.89
N TYR A 84 2.88 -15.96 2.36
CA TYR A 84 2.67 -14.51 2.36
C TYR A 84 3.64 -13.76 1.45
N ASN A 85 4.57 -14.46 0.83
CA ASN A 85 5.49 -13.90 -0.16
C ASN A 85 4.84 -13.93 -1.56
N LEU A 86 3.86 -13.09 -1.76
CA LEU A 86 3.52 -12.62 -3.10
C LEU A 86 4.59 -11.59 -3.51
N ASP A 87 5.82 -12.07 -3.67
CA ASP A 87 6.96 -11.27 -4.12
C ASP A 87 6.75 -10.82 -5.58
N ARG A 88 5.84 -9.87 -5.76
CA ARG A 88 5.85 -9.10 -7.00
C ARG A 88 7.09 -8.23 -6.99
N LYS A 89 7.94 -8.43 -7.98
CA LYS A 89 9.07 -7.53 -8.17
C LYS A 89 8.52 -6.13 -8.46
N PRO A 90 9.02 -5.09 -7.79
CA PRO A 90 8.56 -3.73 -8.07
C PRO A 90 8.63 -3.35 -9.55
N SER A 91 9.66 -3.84 -10.26
CA SER A 91 9.84 -3.64 -11.71
C SER A 91 8.73 -4.25 -12.59
N GLU A 92 7.99 -5.25 -12.10
CA GLU A 92 6.86 -5.81 -12.84
C GLU A 92 5.67 -4.84 -12.86
N LEU A 93 5.47 -4.08 -11.79
CA LEU A 93 4.44 -3.07 -11.71
C LEU A 93 4.72 -1.90 -12.66
N SER A 94 5.95 -1.39 -12.69
CA SER A 94 6.36 -0.30 -13.58
C SER A 94 6.24 -0.71 -15.03
N ALA A 95 6.71 -1.93 -15.39
CA ALA A 95 6.57 -2.47 -16.73
C ALA A 95 5.10 -2.62 -17.16
N LEU A 96 4.25 -3.15 -16.27
CA LEU A 96 2.81 -3.27 -16.52
C LEU A 96 2.16 -1.91 -16.76
N ALA A 97 2.45 -0.93 -15.91
CA ALA A 97 1.91 0.41 -16.03
C ALA A 97 2.37 1.09 -17.33
N ALA A 98 3.64 0.92 -17.72
CA ALA A 98 4.17 1.44 -18.98
C ALA A 98 3.47 0.83 -20.21
N VAL A 99 3.21 -0.49 -20.20
CA VAL A 99 2.48 -1.18 -21.28
C VAL A 99 1.04 -0.69 -21.35
N ILE A 100 0.34 -0.57 -20.23
CA ILE A 100 -1.04 -0.05 -20.19
C ILE A 100 -1.07 1.39 -20.72
N GLY A 101 -0.20 2.27 -20.22
CA GLY A 101 -0.14 3.66 -20.65
C GLY A 101 0.18 3.84 -22.14
N LYS A 102 0.90 2.87 -22.75
CA LYS A 102 1.25 2.88 -24.17
C LYS A 102 0.14 2.34 -25.08
N HIS A 103 -0.59 1.32 -24.63
CA HIS A 103 -1.48 0.55 -25.51
C HIS A 103 -2.96 0.68 -25.19
N ALA A 104 -3.35 1.01 -23.97
CA ALA A 104 -4.74 1.19 -23.60
C ALA A 104 -5.23 2.60 -24.00
N PRO A 105 -6.42 2.73 -24.60
CA PRO A 105 -7.07 4.02 -24.77
C PRO A 105 -7.23 4.74 -23.42
N LYS A 106 -7.20 6.08 -23.41
CA LYS A 106 -7.26 6.88 -22.17
C LYS A 106 -8.56 6.68 -21.37
N ASP A 107 -9.63 6.32 -22.04
CA ASP A 107 -10.96 6.02 -21.49
C ASP A 107 -11.18 4.54 -21.21
N ALA A 108 -10.14 3.71 -21.36
CA ALA A 108 -10.25 2.28 -21.07
C ALA A 108 -10.49 2.02 -19.57
N LEU A 109 -11.42 1.12 -19.30
CA LEU A 109 -11.65 0.58 -17.97
C LEU A 109 -10.79 -0.67 -17.78
N ILE A 110 -9.88 -0.64 -16.82
CA ILE A 110 -8.95 -1.74 -16.56
C ILE A 110 -9.57 -2.70 -15.54
N LEU A 111 -9.60 -3.98 -15.90
CA LEU A 111 -10.02 -5.06 -15.00
C LEU A 111 -8.77 -5.72 -14.42
N SER A 112 -8.57 -5.54 -13.13
CA SER A 112 -7.48 -6.17 -12.38
C SER A 112 -7.91 -6.42 -10.94
N TRP A 113 -7.10 -7.15 -10.19
CA TRP A 113 -7.35 -7.37 -8.77
C TRP A 113 -7.24 -6.06 -7.99
N TRP A 114 -7.99 -5.89 -6.92
CA TRP A 114 -8.17 -4.63 -6.20
C TRP A 114 -6.86 -3.94 -5.76
N ASP A 115 -5.86 -4.70 -5.33
CA ASP A 115 -4.53 -4.18 -4.95
C ASP A 115 -3.78 -3.61 -6.16
N THR A 116 -3.72 -4.40 -7.24
CA THR A 116 -3.12 -4.01 -8.51
C THR A 116 -3.90 -2.87 -9.18
N SER A 117 -5.22 -2.86 -9.06
CA SER A 117 -6.09 -1.80 -9.59
C SER A 117 -5.71 -0.43 -9.04
N ARG A 118 -5.45 -0.31 -7.75
CA ARG A 118 -5.02 0.95 -7.13
C ARG A 118 -3.67 1.41 -7.65
N GLN A 119 -2.73 0.47 -7.80
CA GLN A 119 -1.40 0.75 -8.33
C GLN A 119 -1.48 1.18 -9.80
N ILE A 120 -2.28 0.50 -10.62
CA ILE A 120 -2.49 0.87 -12.02
C ILE A 120 -3.12 2.27 -12.09
N LYS A 121 -4.18 2.54 -11.32
CA LYS A 121 -4.82 3.85 -11.29
C LYS A 121 -3.84 4.96 -10.90
N LEU A 122 -3.01 4.72 -9.88
CA LEU A 122 -1.98 5.68 -9.45
C LEU A 122 -0.97 5.98 -10.56
N LEU A 123 -0.48 4.95 -11.28
CA LEU A 123 0.61 5.10 -12.24
C LEU A 123 0.15 5.53 -13.63
N THR A 124 -1.05 5.15 -14.05
CA THR A 124 -1.53 5.36 -15.42
C THR A 124 -2.68 6.37 -15.52
N GLY A 125 -3.37 6.65 -14.41
CA GLY A 125 -4.57 7.47 -14.39
C GLY A 125 -5.82 6.79 -14.96
N HIS A 126 -5.73 5.53 -15.46
CA HIS A 126 -6.88 4.81 -15.97
C HIS A 126 -7.87 4.45 -14.87
N ASP A 127 -9.15 4.45 -15.20
CA ASP A 127 -10.15 3.90 -14.31
C ASP A 127 -10.04 2.38 -14.20
N THR A 128 -10.32 1.88 -13.02
CA THR A 128 -10.25 0.45 -12.70
C THR A 128 -11.56 -0.03 -12.09
N LEU A 129 -11.97 -1.26 -12.42
CA LEU A 129 -13.27 -1.78 -11.98
C LEU A 129 -13.30 -2.05 -10.47
N PHE A 130 -12.21 -2.59 -9.90
CA PHE A 130 -12.12 -2.91 -8.48
C PHE A 130 -11.15 -1.96 -7.78
N THR A 131 -11.67 -0.95 -7.10
CA THR A 131 -10.87 0.05 -6.36
C THR A 131 -10.88 -0.19 -4.86
N SER A 132 -11.80 -1.01 -4.34
CA SER A 132 -11.95 -1.31 -2.92
C SER A 132 -12.17 -2.79 -2.71
N HIS A 133 -11.80 -3.28 -1.55
CA HIS A 133 -12.02 -4.65 -1.12
C HIS A 133 -12.85 -4.67 0.17
N LEU A 134 -13.84 -5.57 0.27
CA LEU A 134 -14.72 -5.66 1.43
C LEU A 134 -13.96 -5.94 2.74
N ASN A 135 -12.85 -6.68 2.64
CA ASN A 135 -11.99 -7.03 3.78
C ASN A 135 -10.76 -6.11 3.90
N GLU A 136 -10.76 -4.98 3.24
CA GLU A 136 -9.62 -4.03 3.29
C GLU A 136 -9.21 -3.66 4.73
N PRO A 137 -10.13 -3.45 5.67
CA PRO A 137 -9.80 -3.23 7.06
C PRO A 137 -9.05 -4.36 7.75
N LEU A 138 -9.17 -5.59 7.22
CA LEU A 138 -8.49 -6.77 7.77
C LEU A 138 -7.12 -7.03 7.16
N MET A 139 -6.89 -6.54 5.94
CA MET A 139 -5.66 -6.79 5.17
C MET A 139 -4.69 -5.62 5.20
N VAL A 140 -5.21 -4.41 5.24
CA VAL A 140 -4.43 -3.20 5.53
C VAL A 140 -4.83 -2.76 6.92
N PRO A 141 -3.90 -2.46 7.79
CA PRO A 141 -4.25 -1.99 9.13
C PRO A 141 -5.26 -0.86 9.04
N VAL A 142 -6.41 -1.08 9.64
CA VAL A 142 -7.58 -0.16 9.60
C VAL A 142 -7.18 1.26 9.94
N ALA A 143 -6.16 1.38 10.73
CA ALA A 143 -5.67 2.64 11.21
C ALA A 143 -4.64 3.29 10.29
N TRP A 144 -4.36 2.71 9.15
CA TRP A 144 -3.43 3.28 8.19
C TRP A 144 -3.65 4.78 7.94
N PRO A 145 -4.88 5.29 7.66
CA PRO A 145 -5.12 6.71 7.50
C PRO A 145 -5.06 7.52 8.80
N LYS A 146 -5.30 6.89 9.96
CA LYS A 146 -5.37 7.56 11.26
C LYS A 146 -4.03 7.67 11.99
N TYR A 147 -3.07 6.82 11.68
CA TYR A 147 -1.76 6.82 12.34
C TYR A 147 -0.74 7.73 11.67
N HIS A 148 -1.09 8.37 10.58
CA HIS A 148 -0.19 9.22 9.78
C HIS A 148 -0.63 10.68 9.69
N ASN A 149 -1.55 11.09 10.55
CA ASN A 149 -1.90 12.51 10.74
C ASN A 149 -1.12 13.07 11.91
#